data_476fbccf6e1433bc19aec69119212ea9
#
_entry.id   476fbccf6e1433bc19aec69119212ea9
#
_cell.length_a   1.000
_cell.length_b   1.000
_cell.length_c   1.000
_cell.angle_alpha   90.00
_cell.angle_beta   90.00
_cell.angle_gamma   90.00
#
_symmetry.space_group_name_H-M   'P 1'
#
loop_
_entity.id
_entity.type
_entity.pdbx_description
1 polymer ?
#
loop_
_entity_poly.entity_id
_entity_poly.type
_entity_poly.pdbx_seq_one_letter_code
_entity_poly.pdbx_strand_id
1 'polypeptide(L)'
;MEKYNISLRQITEDNFMEAFHLKLANGQEHFVSHPIRSLAQAYVYRNQCQPFGIYKDDTMIGYVMVIYDYDIPEYDIWHMMIDESNQGQGYGGIALDLTIAYIKTKPFGTSDKVTLTCHTD
;
A
#
# COMPACT_ATOMS: atom_id res chain seq x y z
N MET A 1 -3.30 -27.76 -3.31
CA MET A 1 -2.89 -26.69 -2.43
C MET A 1 -3.64 -25.39 -2.69
N GLU A 2 -4.14 -24.85 -1.65
CA GLU A 2 -4.89 -23.61 -1.71
C GLU A 2 -3.97 -22.43 -2.00
N LYS A 3 -4.34 -21.63 -2.99
CA LYS A 3 -3.61 -20.40 -3.28
C LYS A 3 -4.58 -19.25 -3.26
N TYR A 4 -4.25 -18.25 -2.48
CA TYR A 4 -5.04 -17.04 -2.45
C TYR A 4 -4.55 -16.10 -3.52
N ASN A 5 -5.46 -15.44 -4.17
CA ASN A 5 -5.15 -14.46 -5.18
C ASN A 5 -4.97 -13.10 -4.52
N ILE A 6 -3.71 -12.70 -4.31
CA ILE A 6 -3.39 -11.40 -3.74
C ILE A 6 -3.17 -10.44 -4.90
N SER A 7 -3.82 -9.30 -4.86
CA SER A 7 -3.71 -8.30 -5.92
C SER A 7 -3.75 -6.89 -5.35
N LEU A 8 -3.29 -5.93 -6.15
CA LEU A 8 -3.40 -4.52 -5.84
C LEU A 8 -4.47 -3.92 -6.74
N ARG A 9 -5.37 -3.14 -6.15
CA ARG A 9 -6.42 -2.44 -6.90
C ARG A 9 -6.46 -0.98 -6.51
N GLN A 10 -6.68 -0.11 -7.47
CA GLN A 10 -6.78 1.31 -7.20
C GLN A 10 -7.95 1.59 -6.26
N ILE A 11 -7.77 2.61 -5.43
CA ILE A 11 -8.85 3.07 -4.56
C ILE A 11 -9.76 3.99 -5.38
N THR A 12 -11.04 3.67 -5.42
CA THR A 12 -12.03 4.41 -6.21
C THR A 12 -13.26 4.70 -5.38
N GLU A 13 -14.24 5.34 -5.99
CA GLU A 13 -15.52 5.59 -5.31
C GLU A 13 -16.23 4.28 -4.94
N ASP A 14 -15.90 3.19 -5.63
CA ASP A 14 -16.56 1.89 -5.38
C ASP A 14 -15.99 1.16 -4.18
N ASN A 15 -14.75 1.45 -3.79
CA ASN A 15 -14.10 0.67 -2.73
C ASN A 15 -13.45 1.49 -1.63
N PHE A 16 -13.49 2.84 -1.70
CA PHE A 16 -12.77 3.61 -0.68
C PHE A 16 -13.34 3.39 0.74
N MET A 17 -14.62 3.06 0.85
CA MET A 17 -15.21 2.80 2.16
C MET A 17 -14.64 1.54 2.81
N GLU A 18 -14.16 0.58 2.02
CA GLU A 18 -13.50 -0.59 2.58
C GLU A 18 -12.23 -0.21 3.31
N ALA A 19 -11.53 0.83 2.82
CA ALA A 19 -10.32 1.31 3.49
C ALA A 19 -10.62 1.89 4.87
N PHE A 20 -11.81 2.44 5.08
CA PHE A 20 -12.22 2.94 6.40
C PHE A 20 -12.26 1.85 7.44
N HIS A 21 -12.58 0.63 7.02
CA HIS A 21 -12.82 -0.47 7.94
C HIS A 21 -11.58 -1.31 8.20
N LEU A 22 -10.46 -1.00 7.55
CA LEU A 22 -9.20 -1.67 7.85
C LEU A 22 -8.73 -1.28 9.23
N LYS A 23 -8.20 -2.26 9.97
CA LYS A 23 -7.78 -2.03 11.36
C LYS A 23 -6.31 -2.32 11.54
N LEU A 24 -5.61 -1.36 12.13
CA LEU A 24 -4.22 -1.55 12.52
C LEU A 24 -4.16 -2.42 13.75
N ALA A 25 -3.15 -3.29 13.84
CA ALA A 25 -2.93 -4.07 15.04
C ALA A 25 -2.51 -3.16 16.18
N ASN A 26 -2.70 -3.65 17.41
CA ASN A 26 -2.32 -2.88 18.60
C ASN A 26 -0.86 -2.43 18.49
N GLY A 27 -0.64 -1.13 18.65
CA GLY A 27 0.69 -0.54 18.61
C GLY A 27 1.14 -0.10 17.23
N GLN A 28 0.55 -0.62 16.16
CA GLN A 28 0.97 -0.22 14.80
C GLN A 28 0.58 1.20 14.47
N GLU A 29 -0.46 1.73 15.09
CA GLU A 29 -0.90 3.10 14.83
C GLU A 29 0.18 4.13 15.21
N HIS A 30 1.22 3.70 15.92
CA HIS A 30 2.36 4.56 16.21
C HIS A 30 3.38 4.58 15.07
N PHE A 31 3.29 3.64 14.13
CA PHE A 31 4.28 3.44 13.09
C PHE A 31 3.76 3.70 11.69
N VAL A 32 2.46 3.49 11.47
CA VAL A 32 1.86 3.67 10.15
C VAL A 32 0.60 4.51 10.27
N SER A 33 0.31 5.28 9.23
CA SER A 33 -0.92 6.06 9.17
C SER A 33 -2.08 5.16 8.77
N HIS A 34 -3.24 5.44 9.34
CA HIS A 34 -4.46 4.77 8.90
C HIS A 34 -4.68 5.09 7.41
N PRO A 35 -5.22 4.15 6.63
CA PRO A 35 -5.46 4.39 5.20
C PRO A 35 -6.22 5.67 4.88
N ILE A 36 -7.14 6.09 5.73
CA ILE A 36 -7.90 7.32 5.50
C ILE A 36 -6.97 8.53 5.48
N ARG A 37 -6.05 8.61 6.43
CA ARG A 37 -5.07 9.68 6.48
C ARG A 37 -4.16 9.63 5.26
N SER A 38 -3.75 8.43 4.89
CA SER A 38 -2.90 8.22 3.73
C SER A 38 -3.60 8.67 2.44
N LEU A 39 -4.90 8.36 2.31
CA LEU A 39 -5.67 8.78 1.14
C LEU A 39 -5.77 10.30 1.06
N ALA A 40 -5.90 10.98 2.20
CA ALA A 40 -5.91 12.45 2.20
C ALA A 40 -4.57 12.99 1.72
N GLN A 41 -3.47 12.38 2.14
CA GLN A 41 -2.13 12.77 1.68
C GLN A 41 -1.98 12.47 0.18
N ALA A 42 -2.53 11.36 -0.29
CA ALA A 42 -2.47 11.00 -1.69
C ALA A 42 -3.16 12.05 -2.56
N TYR A 43 -4.23 12.64 -2.08
CA TYR A 43 -4.89 13.72 -2.82
C TYR A 43 -3.96 14.92 -2.99
N VAL A 44 -3.26 15.29 -1.92
CA VAL A 44 -2.36 16.45 -1.94
C VAL A 44 -1.19 16.22 -2.88
N TYR A 45 -0.64 15.01 -2.89
CA TYR A 45 0.53 14.67 -3.71
C TYR A 45 0.16 13.81 -4.92
N ARG A 46 -1.05 14.00 -5.46
CA ARG A 46 -1.62 13.10 -6.46
C ARG A 46 -0.80 12.96 -7.74
N ASN A 47 0.08 13.91 -8.03
CA ASN A 47 0.92 13.84 -9.23
C ASN A 47 2.16 12.98 -9.05
N GLN A 48 2.38 12.44 -7.85
CA GLN A 48 3.58 11.66 -7.55
C GLN A 48 3.31 10.46 -6.65
N CYS A 49 2.06 10.13 -6.41
CA CYS A 49 1.77 8.95 -5.57
C CYS A 49 0.58 8.16 -6.10
N GLN A 50 0.55 6.89 -5.70
CA GLN A 50 -0.50 5.96 -6.09
C GLN A 50 -0.85 5.08 -4.90
N PRO A 51 -2.05 5.26 -4.33
CA PRO A 51 -2.54 4.34 -3.29
C PRO A 51 -3.23 3.14 -3.91
N PHE A 52 -3.08 1.98 -3.24
CA PHE A 52 -3.75 0.74 -3.64
C PHE A 52 -4.38 0.07 -2.44
N GLY A 53 -5.53 -0.56 -2.66
CA GLY A 53 -6.04 -1.57 -1.74
C GLY A 53 -5.35 -2.88 -2.03
N ILE A 54 -5.01 -3.61 -0.97
CA ILE A 54 -4.45 -4.95 -1.09
C ILE A 54 -5.61 -5.91 -0.94
N TYR A 55 -5.81 -6.77 -1.93
CA TYR A 55 -6.96 -7.67 -1.98
C TYR A 55 -6.55 -9.12 -1.88
N LYS A 56 -7.34 -9.87 -1.12
CA LYS A 56 -7.32 -11.33 -1.15
C LYS A 56 -8.61 -11.73 -1.84
N ASP A 57 -8.49 -12.24 -3.05
CA ASP A 57 -9.62 -12.44 -3.94
C ASP A 57 -10.38 -11.12 -4.10
N ASP A 58 -11.62 -10.99 -3.65
CA ASP A 58 -12.40 -9.77 -3.79
C ASP A 58 -12.55 -8.97 -2.50
N THR A 59 -11.81 -9.34 -1.46
CA THR A 59 -11.89 -8.69 -0.16
C THR A 59 -10.64 -7.84 0.08
N MET A 60 -10.84 -6.57 0.43
CA MET A 60 -9.71 -5.70 0.78
C MET A 60 -9.18 -6.09 2.16
N ILE A 61 -7.91 -6.50 2.21
CA ILE A 61 -7.28 -6.93 3.45
C ILE A 61 -6.14 -6.01 3.88
N GLY A 62 -5.84 -4.98 3.09
CA GLY A 62 -4.76 -4.08 3.43
C GLY A 62 -4.68 -2.91 2.49
N TYR A 63 -3.60 -2.14 2.65
CA TYR A 63 -3.43 -0.88 1.94
C TYR A 63 -1.94 -0.62 1.75
N VAL A 64 -1.59 -0.02 0.61
CA VAL A 64 -0.21 0.40 0.36
C VAL A 64 -0.23 1.68 -0.46
N MET A 65 0.70 2.58 -0.19
CA MET A 65 0.87 3.78 -1.00
C MET A 65 2.31 3.93 -1.46
N VAL A 66 2.46 4.14 -2.77
CA VAL A 66 3.74 4.41 -3.40
C VAL A 66 3.82 5.89 -3.68
N ILE A 67 4.97 6.51 -3.39
CA ILE A 67 5.23 7.91 -3.73
C ILE A 67 6.58 7.99 -4.43
N TYR A 68 6.71 8.95 -5.35
CA TYR A 68 7.98 9.23 -6.01
C TYR A 68 8.45 10.62 -5.61
N ASP A 69 9.65 10.69 -5.07
CA ASP A 69 10.27 11.96 -4.70
C ASP A 69 11.10 12.44 -5.89
N TYR A 70 10.64 13.51 -6.53
CA TYR A 70 11.31 14.05 -7.72
C TYR A 70 12.63 14.75 -7.40
N ASP A 71 12.82 15.17 -6.16
CA ASP A 71 14.00 15.91 -5.77
C ASP A 71 15.21 15.02 -5.50
N ILE A 72 14.99 13.83 -4.94
CA ILE A 72 16.10 12.94 -4.55
C ILE A 72 16.77 12.27 -5.75
N PRO A 73 16.19 11.67 -6.81
CA PRO A 73 14.88 11.06 -7.02
C PRO A 73 14.83 9.59 -6.60
N GLU A 74 13.73 9.18 -6.06
CA GLU A 74 13.55 7.78 -5.68
C GLU A 74 12.08 7.46 -5.44
N TYR A 75 11.74 6.16 -5.57
CA TYR A 75 10.44 5.65 -5.15
C TYR A 75 10.50 5.31 -3.68
N ASP A 76 9.37 5.50 -3.01
CA ASP A 76 9.24 5.12 -1.60
C ASP A 76 7.91 4.41 -1.41
N ILE A 77 7.95 3.25 -0.75
CA ILE A 77 6.75 2.59 -0.29
C ILE A 77 6.45 3.24 1.06
N TRP A 78 5.56 4.21 1.03
CA TRP A 78 5.42 5.15 2.13
C TRP A 78 4.52 4.62 3.24
N HIS A 79 3.39 4.04 2.85
CA HIS A 79 2.46 3.47 3.82
C HIS A 79 2.10 2.07 3.36
N MET A 80 2.12 1.10 4.28
CA MET A 80 1.70 -0.26 3.98
C MET A 80 1.21 -0.91 5.25
N MET A 81 0.03 -1.55 5.18
CA MET A 81 -0.50 -2.28 6.32
C MET A 81 -1.40 -3.41 5.84
N ILE A 82 -1.48 -4.44 6.66
CA ILE A 82 -2.44 -5.54 6.50
C ILE A 82 -3.40 -5.45 7.68
N ASP A 83 -4.69 -5.59 7.41
CA ASP A 83 -5.72 -5.57 8.45
C ASP A 83 -5.37 -6.58 9.55
N GLU A 84 -5.63 -6.23 10.81
CA GLU A 84 -5.18 -7.05 11.94
C GLU A 84 -5.68 -8.49 11.87
N SER A 85 -6.86 -8.72 11.29
CA SER A 85 -7.43 -10.07 11.20
C SER A 85 -6.75 -10.92 10.14
N ASN A 86 -5.89 -10.34 9.31
CA ASN A 86 -5.21 -11.03 8.21
C ASN A 86 -3.69 -11.08 8.36
N GLN A 87 -3.16 -10.57 9.46
CA GLN A 87 -1.72 -10.56 9.69
C GLN A 87 -1.20 -11.97 10.04
N GLY A 88 0.12 -12.14 9.87
CA GLY A 88 0.76 -13.39 10.24
C GLY A 88 0.59 -14.51 9.22
N GLN A 89 0.13 -14.21 8.02
CA GLN A 89 -0.13 -15.22 7.00
C GLN A 89 0.70 -15.04 5.73
N GLY A 90 1.65 -14.10 5.75
CA GLY A 90 2.55 -13.88 4.61
C GLY A 90 1.98 -12.98 3.53
N TYR A 91 0.81 -12.42 3.72
CA TYR A 91 0.20 -11.56 2.70
C TYR A 91 0.99 -10.27 2.47
N GLY A 92 1.59 -9.73 3.54
CA GLY A 92 2.40 -8.51 3.44
C GLY A 92 3.57 -8.68 2.48
N GLY A 93 4.26 -9.82 2.56
CA GLY A 93 5.38 -10.10 1.68
C GLY A 93 4.95 -10.22 0.22
N ILE A 94 3.82 -10.87 -0.03
CA ILE A 94 3.29 -11.00 -1.38
C ILE A 94 2.91 -9.62 -1.92
N ALA A 95 2.22 -8.81 -1.10
CA ALA A 95 1.82 -7.46 -1.50
C ALA A 95 3.04 -6.59 -1.76
N LEU A 96 4.10 -6.74 -0.97
CA LEU A 96 5.33 -5.99 -1.18
C LEU A 96 5.95 -6.33 -2.53
N ASP A 97 5.99 -7.62 -2.88
CA ASP A 97 6.51 -8.03 -4.19
C ASP A 97 5.70 -7.44 -5.33
N LEU A 98 4.38 -7.42 -5.20
CA LEU A 98 3.50 -6.83 -6.21
C LEU A 98 3.73 -5.32 -6.31
N THR A 99 3.96 -4.65 -5.19
CA THR A 99 4.21 -3.22 -5.16
C THR A 99 5.53 -2.90 -5.86
N ILE A 100 6.57 -3.69 -5.61
CA ILE A 100 7.85 -3.52 -6.27
C ILE A 100 7.71 -3.77 -7.77
N ALA A 101 6.92 -4.77 -8.17
CA ALA A 101 6.67 -5.03 -9.59
C ALA A 101 6.00 -3.82 -10.25
N TYR A 102 5.05 -3.19 -9.55
CA TYR A 102 4.41 -1.97 -10.05
C TYR A 102 5.45 -0.85 -10.23
N ILE A 103 6.31 -0.65 -9.23
CA ILE A 103 7.35 0.39 -9.29
C ILE A 103 8.27 0.16 -10.48
N LYS A 104 8.56 -1.09 -10.82
CA LYS A 104 9.43 -1.41 -11.96
C LYS A 104 8.85 -0.97 -13.29
N THR A 105 7.56 -0.68 -13.37
CA THR A 105 6.96 -0.14 -14.58
C THR A 105 7.25 1.36 -14.74
N LYS A 106 7.92 1.98 -13.74
CA LYS A 106 8.28 3.40 -13.76
C LYS A 106 7.08 4.32 -13.96
N PRO A 107 6.07 4.23 -13.09
CA PRO A 107 4.83 4.98 -13.29
C PRO A 107 5.00 6.50 -13.15
N PHE A 108 6.05 6.97 -12.47
CA PHE A 108 6.29 8.39 -12.28
C PHE A 108 7.64 8.81 -12.83
N GLY A 109 8.72 8.42 -12.19
CA GLY A 109 10.05 8.79 -12.62
C GLY A 109 10.89 7.58 -12.94
N THR A 110 12.10 7.81 -13.47
CA THR A 110 12.92 6.75 -14.04
C THR A 110 13.92 6.12 -13.07
N SER A 111 13.95 6.58 -11.82
CA SER A 111 14.91 6.07 -10.85
C SER A 111 14.68 4.59 -10.56
N ASP A 112 15.78 3.85 -10.37
CA ASP A 112 15.73 2.45 -9.94
C ASP A 112 15.76 2.31 -8.43
N LYS A 113 15.84 3.44 -7.71
CA LYS A 113 15.99 3.43 -6.26
C LYS A 113 14.63 3.33 -5.60
N VAL A 114 14.51 2.39 -4.66
CA VAL A 114 13.26 2.17 -3.90
C VAL A 114 13.61 2.12 -2.43
N THR A 115 12.87 2.88 -1.62
CA THR A 115 13.02 2.84 -0.17
C THR A 115 11.71 2.38 0.47
N LEU A 116 11.81 1.95 1.70
CA LEU A 116 10.66 1.47 2.47
C LEU A 116 10.68 2.18 3.82
N THR A 117 9.71 3.07 4.04
CA THR A 117 9.65 3.84 5.27
C THR A 117 8.49 3.44 6.17
N CYS A 118 7.83 2.33 5.88
CA CYS A 118 6.72 1.84 6.69
C CYS A 118 7.07 0.47 7.27
N HIS A 119 6.32 0.08 8.28
CA HIS A 119 6.44 -1.27 8.83
C HIS A 119 5.57 -2.21 8.01
N THR A 120 6.14 -3.35 7.65
CA THR A 120 5.39 -4.41 6.99
C THR A 120 5.20 -5.55 7.97
N ASP A 121 4.13 -6.29 7.80
CA ASP A 121 3.82 -7.32 8.74
C ASP A 121 3.34 -8.58 8.06
#